data_c4cdee4ad9a5d75bddfed9aee82fbf01
#
_entry.id   c4cdee4ad9a5d75bddfed9aee82fbf01
#
_cell.length_a   1.000
_cell.length_b   1.000
_cell.length_c   1.000
_cell.angle_alpha   90.00
_cell.angle_beta   90.00
_cell.angle_gamma   90.00
#
_symmetry.space_group_name_H-M   'P 1'
#
loop_
_entity.id
_entity.type
_entity.pdbx_description
1 polymer ?
#
loop_
_entity_poly.entity_id
_entity_poly.type
_entity_poly.pdbx_seq_one_letter_code
_entity_poly.pdbx_strand_id
1 'polypeptide(L)'
;EIHDTLGHALTGIVAGIDACITMLDYSPEATRSQLEKVGTVARQGITDVRRSVSKLRPDALEKLPLEEALRTMLDNMASASGVNISFENQVRPLKFHEDEEEAVYRVIQEASTNAIRHGHAARISICIAKKDQWLTVQVKDNGCGCEKVEKGFGLKHMEERLKLLGGKLSWDGSRTGFVIRAEIPIRWGEGYSS
;
A
#
# COMPACT_ATOMS: atom_id res chain seq x y z
N GLU A 1 -18.57 -11.94 -2.62
CA GLU A 1 -18.46 -10.60 -1.96
C GLU A 1 -17.71 -9.58 -2.85
N ILE A 2 -16.48 -9.87 -3.32
CA ILE A 2 -15.75 -8.98 -4.25
C ILE A 2 -16.51 -8.82 -5.56
N HIS A 3 -17.01 -9.92 -6.13
CA HIS A 3 -17.73 -9.95 -7.40
C HIS A 3 -19.01 -9.11 -7.35
N ASP A 4 -19.74 -9.16 -6.25
CA ASP A 4 -21.01 -8.42 -6.09
C ASP A 4 -20.75 -6.91 -5.93
N THR A 5 -19.75 -6.53 -5.14
CA THR A 5 -19.35 -5.13 -4.96
C THR A 5 -18.83 -4.52 -6.27
N LEU A 6 -18.01 -5.28 -7.01
CA LEU A 6 -17.50 -4.86 -8.31
C LEU A 6 -18.62 -4.74 -9.35
N GLY A 7 -19.52 -5.73 -9.38
CA GLY A 7 -20.67 -5.76 -10.29
C GLY A 7 -21.59 -4.56 -10.11
N HIS A 8 -21.92 -4.21 -8.87
CA HIS A 8 -22.74 -3.03 -8.57
C HIS A 8 -22.06 -1.71 -8.97
N ALA A 9 -20.78 -1.55 -8.65
CA ALA A 9 -20.03 -0.34 -9.02
C ALA A 9 -19.94 -0.18 -10.54
N LEU A 10 -19.61 -1.24 -11.29
CA LEU A 10 -19.52 -1.21 -12.74
C LEU A 10 -20.88 -0.93 -13.39
N THR A 11 -21.96 -1.55 -12.91
CA THR A 11 -23.31 -1.29 -13.41
C THR A 11 -23.72 0.17 -13.21
N GLY A 12 -23.43 0.74 -12.04
CA GLY A 12 -23.71 2.15 -11.77
C GLY A 12 -22.90 3.10 -12.65
N ILE A 13 -21.64 2.77 -12.93
CA ILE A 13 -20.78 3.55 -13.85
C ILE A 13 -21.35 3.52 -15.28
N VAL A 14 -21.69 2.35 -15.80
CA VAL A 14 -22.25 2.19 -17.16
C VAL A 14 -23.55 2.96 -17.27
N ALA A 15 -24.52 2.75 -16.38
CA ALA A 15 -25.79 3.48 -16.38
C ALA A 15 -25.60 5.01 -16.28
N GLY A 16 -24.63 5.46 -15.47
CA GLY A 16 -24.29 6.87 -15.38
C GLY A 16 -23.70 7.45 -16.65
N ILE A 17 -22.87 6.71 -17.38
CA ILE A 17 -22.31 7.09 -18.67
C ILE A 17 -23.43 7.16 -19.73
N ASP A 18 -24.32 6.17 -19.79
CA ASP A 18 -25.45 6.16 -20.72
C ASP A 18 -26.37 7.36 -20.51
N ALA A 19 -26.64 7.73 -19.25
CA ALA A 19 -27.37 8.93 -18.91
C ALA A 19 -26.64 10.21 -19.40
N CYS A 20 -25.32 10.28 -19.26
CA CYS A 20 -24.52 11.40 -19.76
C CYS A 20 -24.59 11.53 -21.28
N ILE A 21 -24.49 10.42 -22.00
CA ILE A 21 -24.62 10.39 -23.46
C ILE A 21 -25.98 10.93 -23.89
N THR A 22 -27.05 10.51 -23.22
CA THR A 22 -28.42 10.93 -23.54
C THR A 22 -28.65 12.44 -23.29
N MET A 23 -28.00 12.99 -22.26
CA MET A 23 -28.18 14.40 -21.85
C MET A 23 -27.20 15.37 -22.53
N LEU A 24 -26.18 14.89 -23.21
CA LEU A 24 -25.06 15.70 -23.69
C LEU A 24 -25.51 16.88 -24.56
N ASP A 25 -26.43 16.64 -25.49
CA ASP A 25 -26.90 17.65 -26.43
C ASP A 25 -27.99 18.57 -25.87
N TYR A 26 -28.67 18.17 -24.80
CA TYR A 26 -29.81 18.90 -24.22
C TYR A 26 -29.46 19.71 -22.98
N SER A 27 -28.53 19.25 -22.17
CA SER A 27 -28.15 19.87 -20.91
C SER A 27 -26.69 19.59 -20.53
N PRO A 28 -25.73 20.36 -21.08
CA PRO A 28 -24.30 20.20 -20.76
C PRO A 28 -23.96 20.32 -19.28
N GLU A 29 -24.67 21.20 -18.56
CA GLU A 29 -24.44 21.41 -17.11
C GLU A 29 -24.90 20.17 -16.29
N ALA A 30 -26.08 19.61 -16.62
CA ALA A 30 -26.56 18.39 -15.99
C ALA A 30 -25.65 17.20 -16.33
N THR A 31 -25.16 17.13 -17.58
CA THR A 31 -24.19 16.12 -18.00
C THR A 31 -22.90 16.21 -17.19
N ARG A 32 -22.37 17.41 -16.98
CA ARG A 32 -21.17 17.63 -16.16
C ARG A 32 -21.38 17.15 -14.72
N SER A 33 -22.50 17.54 -14.09
CA SER A 33 -22.84 17.11 -12.74
C SER A 33 -22.96 15.59 -12.64
N GLN A 34 -23.55 14.94 -13.65
CA GLN A 34 -23.64 13.48 -13.69
C GLN A 34 -22.29 12.80 -13.87
N LEU A 35 -21.39 13.33 -14.69
CA LEU A 35 -20.01 12.83 -14.84
C LEU A 35 -19.23 12.91 -13.54
N GLU A 36 -19.41 13.96 -12.74
CA GLU A 36 -18.79 14.08 -11.42
C GLU A 36 -19.27 12.98 -10.45
N LYS A 37 -20.58 12.65 -10.50
CA LYS A 37 -21.15 11.55 -9.73
C LYS A 37 -20.60 10.19 -10.17
N VAL A 38 -20.55 9.95 -11.49
CA VAL A 38 -19.95 8.73 -12.05
C VAL A 38 -18.50 8.58 -11.64
N GLY A 39 -17.72 9.66 -11.71
CA GLY A 39 -16.34 9.69 -11.25
C GLY A 39 -16.20 9.37 -9.75
N THR A 40 -17.15 9.79 -8.93
CA THR A 40 -17.18 9.50 -7.50
C THR A 40 -17.47 8.02 -7.25
N VAL A 41 -18.47 7.45 -7.92
CA VAL A 41 -18.81 6.01 -7.85
C VAL A 41 -17.64 5.16 -8.31
N ALA A 42 -16.96 5.54 -9.40
CA ALA A 42 -15.79 4.83 -9.91
C ALA A 42 -14.64 4.81 -8.88
N ARG A 43 -14.32 5.96 -8.28
CA ARG A 43 -13.29 6.07 -7.23
C ARG A 43 -13.64 5.23 -6.00
N GLN A 44 -14.92 5.24 -5.59
CA GLN A 44 -15.38 4.43 -4.47
C GLN A 44 -15.26 2.93 -4.81
N GLY A 45 -15.71 2.49 -5.97
CA GLY A 45 -15.59 1.10 -6.41
C GLY A 45 -14.14 0.60 -6.44
N ILE A 46 -13.20 1.40 -6.94
CA ILE A 46 -11.76 1.09 -6.91
C ILE A 46 -11.27 0.93 -5.46
N THR A 47 -11.75 1.78 -4.55
CA THR A 47 -11.38 1.71 -3.13
C THR A 47 -11.89 0.43 -2.48
N ASP A 48 -13.13 0.06 -2.75
CA ASP A 48 -13.77 -1.14 -2.19
C ASP A 48 -13.12 -2.43 -2.71
N VAL A 49 -12.79 -2.47 -4.00
CA VAL A 49 -12.01 -3.58 -4.59
C VAL A 49 -10.63 -3.68 -3.93
N ARG A 50 -9.91 -2.56 -3.80
CA ARG A 50 -8.60 -2.55 -3.13
C ARG A 50 -8.71 -3.03 -1.69
N ARG A 51 -9.73 -2.62 -0.95
CA ARG A 51 -10.00 -3.08 0.42
C ARG A 51 -10.25 -4.58 0.48
N SER A 52 -11.01 -5.12 -0.46
CA SER A 52 -11.32 -6.55 -0.52
C SER A 52 -10.09 -7.39 -0.90
N VAL A 53 -9.29 -6.91 -1.88
CA VAL A 53 -8.04 -7.56 -2.29
C VAL A 53 -6.95 -7.42 -1.21
N SER A 54 -6.92 -6.31 -0.45
CA SER A 54 -5.94 -6.12 0.63
C SER A 54 -6.15 -7.05 1.84
N LYS A 55 -7.30 -7.72 1.92
CA LYS A 55 -7.56 -8.77 2.92
C LYS A 55 -6.99 -10.14 2.52
N LEU A 56 -6.59 -10.32 1.27
CA LEU A 56 -5.95 -11.56 0.81
C LEU A 56 -4.46 -11.49 1.12
N ARG A 57 -3.94 -12.55 1.74
CA ARG A 57 -2.49 -12.70 1.95
C ARG A 57 -1.78 -12.62 0.60
N PRO A 58 -0.64 -11.93 0.47
CA PRO A 58 0.12 -11.93 -0.78
C PRO A 58 0.52 -13.34 -1.20
N ASP A 59 0.24 -13.74 -2.43
CA ASP A 59 0.59 -15.06 -2.99
C ASP A 59 2.08 -15.38 -2.82
N ALA A 60 2.94 -14.35 -2.81
CA ALA A 60 4.37 -14.52 -2.59
C ALA A 60 4.68 -15.07 -1.19
N LEU A 61 3.92 -14.67 -0.15
CA LEU A 61 4.09 -15.14 1.23
C LEU A 61 3.48 -16.54 1.46
N GLU A 62 2.64 -17.02 0.55
CA GLU A 62 2.17 -18.40 0.57
C GLU A 62 3.23 -19.38 0.05
N LYS A 63 4.13 -18.90 -0.80
CA LYS A 63 5.09 -19.73 -1.54
C LYS A 63 6.53 -19.59 -1.07
N LEU A 64 6.88 -18.44 -0.50
CA LEU A 64 8.25 -18.08 -0.16
C LEU A 64 8.34 -17.55 1.27
N PRO A 65 9.46 -17.79 1.96
CA PRO A 65 9.79 -17.09 3.20
C PRO A 65 9.79 -15.57 3.00
N LEU A 66 9.47 -14.80 4.04
CA LEU A 66 9.32 -13.34 3.97
C LEU A 66 10.52 -12.64 3.30
N GLU A 67 11.75 -13.01 3.64
CA GLU A 67 12.95 -12.38 3.07
C GLU A 67 13.06 -12.60 1.57
N GLU A 68 12.78 -13.82 1.09
CA GLU A 68 12.81 -14.16 -0.33
C GLU A 68 11.68 -13.47 -1.09
N ALA A 69 10.47 -13.45 -0.51
CA ALA A 69 9.33 -12.75 -1.10
C ALA A 69 9.60 -11.24 -1.23
N LEU A 70 10.22 -10.62 -0.21
CA LEU A 70 10.60 -9.21 -0.26
C LEU A 70 11.66 -8.95 -1.33
N ARG A 71 12.73 -9.74 -1.40
CA ARG A 71 13.79 -9.59 -2.42
C ARG A 71 13.21 -9.70 -3.82
N THR A 72 12.42 -10.74 -4.08
CA THR A 72 11.77 -10.94 -5.38
C THR A 72 10.87 -9.75 -5.77
N MET A 73 10.08 -9.25 -4.84
CA MET A 73 9.23 -8.08 -5.08
C MET A 73 10.05 -6.82 -5.40
N LEU A 74 11.10 -6.56 -4.62
CA LEU A 74 11.93 -5.36 -4.77
C LEU A 74 12.76 -5.40 -6.05
N ASP A 75 13.29 -6.57 -6.44
CA ASP A 75 14.02 -6.77 -7.69
C ASP A 75 13.12 -6.54 -8.91
N ASN A 76 11.87 -7.02 -8.85
CA ASN A 76 10.86 -6.75 -9.88
C ASN A 76 10.51 -5.26 -9.97
N MET A 77 10.36 -4.58 -8.83
CA MET A 77 10.10 -3.13 -8.80
C MET A 77 11.28 -2.34 -9.37
N ALA A 78 12.51 -2.68 -8.99
CA ALA A 78 13.71 -2.05 -9.48
C ALA A 78 13.85 -2.22 -11.01
N SER A 79 13.64 -3.43 -11.51
CA SER A 79 13.73 -3.75 -12.94
C SER A 79 12.66 -3.02 -13.76
N ALA A 80 11.44 -2.91 -13.24
CA ALA A 80 10.33 -2.26 -13.95
C ALA A 80 10.40 -0.73 -13.95
N SER A 81 10.98 -0.13 -12.90
CA SER A 81 11.01 1.32 -12.70
C SER A 81 12.36 1.97 -13.02
N GLY A 82 13.45 1.21 -13.05
CA GLY A 82 14.81 1.73 -13.15
C GLY A 82 15.33 2.37 -11.86
N VAL A 83 14.60 2.26 -10.74
CA VAL A 83 14.99 2.83 -9.45
C VAL A 83 15.98 1.92 -8.75
N ASN A 84 17.01 2.50 -8.13
CA ASN A 84 17.97 1.74 -7.33
C ASN A 84 17.34 1.47 -5.94
N ILE A 85 17.10 0.19 -5.63
CA ILE A 85 16.51 -0.24 -4.36
C ILE A 85 17.56 -1.03 -3.57
N SER A 86 17.89 -0.56 -2.35
CA SER A 86 18.72 -1.27 -1.39
C SER A 86 17.89 -1.86 -0.28
N PHE A 87 18.12 -3.13 0.05
CA PHE A 87 17.41 -3.84 1.13
C PHE A 87 18.41 -4.44 2.12
N GLU A 88 18.35 -3.97 3.35
CA GLU A 88 19.13 -4.45 4.47
C GLU A 88 18.23 -5.10 5.51
N ASN A 89 18.54 -6.35 5.85
CA ASN A 89 17.88 -7.09 6.92
C ASN A 89 18.86 -7.38 8.05
N GLN A 90 18.62 -6.77 9.22
CA GLN A 90 19.42 -6.94 10.43
C GLN A 90 18.82 -7.98 11.39
N VAL A 91 17.72 -8.66 11.02
CA VAL A 91 16.99 -9.64 11.85
C VAL A 91 17.14 -11.02 11.26
N ARG A 92 17.71 -11.96 12.02
CA ARG A 92 17.90 -13.34 11.56
C ARG A 92 17.43 -14.32 12.63
N PRO A 93 16.53 -15.27 12.28
CA PRO A 93 15.79 -15.37 11.03
C PRO A 93 14.71 -14.28 10.90
N LEU A 94 14.39 -13.87 9.67
CA LEU A 94 13.27 -12.97 9.39
C LEU A 94 11.98 -13.82 9.28
N LYS A 95 11.52 -14.30 10.43
CA LYS A 95 10.35 -15.16 10.55
C LYS A 95 9.49 -14.69 11.71
N PHE A 96 8.21 -14.45 11.46
CA PHE A 96 7.23 -13.94 12.41
C PHE A 96 5.90 -14.66 12.24
N HIS A 97 4.87 -14.25 12.98
CA HIS A 97 3.51 -14.67 12.70
C HIS A 97 3.05 -14.17 11.33
N GLU A 98 2.11 -14.88 10.72
CA GLU A 98 1.63 -14.61 9.35
C GLU A 98 1.13 -13.17 9.14
N ASP A 99 0.41 -12.63 10.10
CA ASP A 99 -0.10 -11.25 10.10
C ASP A 99 1.01 -10.20 10.27
N GLU A 100 2.06 -10.51 11.03
CA GLU A 100 3.25 -9.65 11.16
C GLU A 100 4.06 -9.64 9.85
N GLU A 101 4.27 -10.84 9.24
CA GLU A 101 4.93 -10.98 7.94
C GLU A 101 4.18 -10.24 6.83
N GLU A 102 2.85 -10.38 6.82
CA GLU A 102 2.02 -9.66 5.86
C GLU A 102 2.09 -8.15 6.05
N ALA A 103 2.06 -7.66 7.30
CA ALA A 103 2.17 -6.24 7.59
C ALA A 103 3.51 -5.68 7.12
N VAL A 104 4.63 -6.36 7.38
CA VAL A 104 5.97 -6.00 6.89
C VAL A 104 5.99 -5.92 5.36
N TYR A 105 5.51 -6.98 4.70
CA TYR A 105 5.47 -7.05 3.24
C TYR A 105 4.67 -5.90 2.63
N ARG A 106 3.46 -5.63 3.17
CA ARG A 106 2.58 -4.57 2.66
C ARG A 106 3.13 -3.18 2.91
N VAL A 107 3.73 -2.93 4.07
CA VAL A 107 4.36 -1.63 4.36
C VAL A 107 5.48 -1.34 3.36
N ILE A 108 6.36 -2.31 3.11
CA ILE A 108 7.45 -2.16 2.16
C ILE A 108 6.92 -1.98 0.73
N GLN A 109 5.93 -2.79 0.33
CA GLN A 109 5.29 -2.72 -0.99
C GLN A 109 4.69 -1.33 -1.24
N GLU A 110 3.86 -0.85 -0.31
CA GLU A 110 3.14 0.42 -0.45
C GLU A 110 4.10 1.61 -0.40
N ALA A 111 5.05 1.61 0.56
CA ALA A 111 6.03 2.67 0.69
C ALA A 111 6.92 2.78 -0.56
N SER A 112 7.41 1.66 -1.10
CA SER A 112 8.21 1.63 -2.33
C SER A 112 7.39 2.07 -3.55
N THR A 113 6.13 1.64 -3.66
CA THR A 113 5.23 2.07 -4.72
C THR A 113 4.99 3.58 -4.67
N ASN A 114 4.79 4.14 -3.48
CA ASN A 114 4.60 5.58 -3.28
C ASN A 114 5.86 6.37 -3.65
N ALA A 115 7.04 5.90 -3.25
CA ALA A 115 8.31 6.51 -3.62
C ALA A 115 8.51 6.57 -5.14
N ILE A 116 8.16 5.49 -5.86
CA ILE A 116 8.27 5.42 -7.32
C ILE A 116 7.22 6.32 -7.99
N ARG A 117 5.95 6.18 -7.63
CA ARG A 117 4.83 6.82 -8.34
C ARG A 117 4.66 8.30 -8.00
N HIS A 118 4.83 8.65 -6.75
CA HIS A 118 4.56 9.99 -6.22
C HIS A 118 5.84 10.76 -5.91
N GLY A 119 6.86 10.06 -5.40
CA GLY A 119 8.14 10.66 -5.08
C GLY A 119 9.05 10.84 -6.29
N HIS A 120 8.82 10.13 -7.39
CA HIS A 120 9.76 10.06 -8.53
C HIS A 120 11.20 9.79 -8.05
N ALA A 121 11.32 8.90 -7.08
CA ALA A 121 12.58 8.59 -6.43
C ALA A 121 13.56 7.89 -7.39
N ALA A 122 14.81 8.26 -7.35
CA ALA A 122 15.89 7.54 -8.03
C ALA A 122 16.52 6.45 -7.15
N ARG A 123 16.38 6.57 -5.82
CA ARG A 123 16.89 5.60 -4.85
C ARG A 123 15.89 5.38 -3.71
N ILE A 124 15.77 4.11 -3.29
CA ILE A 124 14.98 3.70 -2.14
C ILE A 124 15.89 2.83 -1.27
N SER A 125 15.95 3.14 0.02
CA SER A 125 16.67 2.35 1.03
C SER A 125 15.69 1.76 2.02
N ILE A 126 15.74 0.45 2.20
CA ILE A 126 14.86 -0.30 3.08
C ILE A 126 15.72 -0.98 4.13
N CYS A 127 15.38 -0.80 5.40
CA CYS A 127 16.05 -1.43 6.52
C CYS A 127 15.02 -2.08 7.45
N ILE A 128 15.25 -3.34 7.80
CA ILE A 128 14.51 -4.06 8.84
C ILE A 128 15.47 -4.29 10.00
N ALA A 129 15.11 -3.80 11.17
CA ALA A 129 15.87 -3.96 12.40
C ALA A 129 14.96 -4.39 13.55
N LYS A 130 15.54 -5.06 14.53
CA LYS A 130 14.86 -5.43 15.79
C LYS A 130 15.52 -4.70 16.95
N LYS A 131 14.70 -4.10 17.80
CA LYS A 131 15.15 -3.56 19.09
C LYS A 131 14.16 -4.02 20.16
N ASP A 132 14.66 -4.77 21.11
CA ASP A 132 13.87 -5.39 22.18
C ASP A 132 12.72 -6.25 21.59
N GLN A 133 11.48 -5.93 21.92
CA GLN A 133 10.27 -6.60 21.41
C GLN A 133 9.65 -5.87 20.21
N TRP A 134 10.40 -4.96 19.58
CA TRP A 134 9.90 -4.19 18.45
C TRP A 134 10.68 -4.48 17.18
N LEU A 135 9.94 -4.77 16.12
CA LEU A 135 10.45 -4.79 14.76
C LEU A 135 10.25 -3.42 14.16
N THR A 136 11.31 -2.83 13.63
CA THR A 136 11.27 -1.57 12.92
C THR A 136 11.51 -1.82 11.44
N VAL A 137 10.59 -1.36 10.61
CA VAL A 137 10.73 -1.33 9.16
C VAL A 137 10.85 0.13 8.74
N GLN A 138 11.96 0.48 8.14
CA GLN A 138 12.18 1.84 7.62
C GLN A 138 12.33 1.79 6.11
N VAL A 139 11.57 2.62 5.41
CA VAL A 139 11.69 2.86 3.97
C VAL A 139 11.98 4.34 3.77
N LYS A 140 13.11 4.63 3.13
CA LYS A 140 13.56 6.00 2.84
C LYS A 140 13.79 6.13 1.34
N ASP A 141 13.27 7.17 0.75
CA ASP A 141 13.53 7.55 -0.63
C ASP A 141 14.21 8.92 -0.76
N ASN A 142 14.71 9.20 -1.95
CA ASN A 142 15.31 10.48 -2.32
C ASN A 142 14.47 11.23 -3.37
N GLY A 143 13.18 11.03 -3.35
CA GLY A 143 12.26 11.68 -4.29
C GLY A 143 12.00 13.16 -4.00
N CYS A 144 10.97 13.71 -4.62
CA CYS A 144 10.61 15.12 -4.45
C CYS A 144 10.09 15.47 -3.05
N GLY A 145 9.80 14.45 -2.22
CA GLY A 145 9.29 14.64 -0.86
C GLY A 145 7.93 15.35 -0.80
N CYS A 146 7.50 15.69 0.41
CA CYS A 146 6.26 16.44 0.64
C CYS A 146 6.33 17.14 2.00
N GLU A 147 6.20 18.47 2.03
CA GLU A 147 6.20 19.25 3.30
C GLU A 147 4.86 19.12 4.07
N LYS A 148 3.75 18.88 3.36
CA LYS A 148 2.43 18.66 3.95
C LYS A 148 1.86 17.37 3.42
N VAL A 149 1.93 16.34 4.22
CA VAL A 149 1.41 15.02 3.86
C VAL A 149 -0.07 14.94 4.18
N GLU A 150 -0.91 15.00 3.16
CA GLU A 150 -2.28 14.56 3.31
C GLU A 150 -2.32 13.03 3.35
N LYS A 151 -2.92 12.47 4.40
CA LYS A 151 -3.07 11.01 4.51
C LYS A 151 -3.92 10.47 3.35
N GLY A 152 -3.26 10.04 2.30
CA GLY A 152 -3.89 9.27 1.23
C GLY A 152 -4.32 7.87 1.70
N PHE A 153 -4.99 7.12 0.84
CA PHE A 153 -5.47 5.78 1.13
C PHE A 153 -4.35 4.81 1.56
N GLY A 154 -3.19 4.87 0.90
CA GLY A 154 -2.06 4.00 1.22
C GLY A 154 -1.55 4.14 2.65
N LEU A 155 -1.33 5.38 3.12
CA LEU A 155 -0.90 5.65 4.49
C LEU A 155 -1.97 5.24 5.52
N LYS A 156 -3.25 5.47 5.22
CA LYS A 156 -4.36 5.04 6.09
C LYS A 156 -4.40 3.52 6.24
N HIS A 157 -4.31 2.77 5.14
CA HIS A 157 -4.34 1.31 5.18
C HIS A 157 -3.13 0.72 5.92
N MET A 158 -1.93 1.29 5.71
CA MET A 158 -0.75 0.87 6.48
C MET A 158 -0.96 1.13 7.97
N GLU A 159 -1.46 2.30 8.35
CA GLU A 159 -1.73 2.65 9.75
C GLU A 159 -2.78 1.74 10.39
N GLU A 160 -3.89 1.48 9.70
CA GLU A 160 -4.96 0.59 10.17
C GLU A 160 -4.46 -0.84 10.38
N ARG A 161 -3.68 -1.38 9.43
CA ARG A 161 -3.08 -2.71 9.54
C ARG A 161 -2.13 -2.81 10.73
N LEU A 162 -1.26 -1.84 10.89
CA LEU A 162 -0.32 -1.81 12.03
C LEU A 162 -1.04 -1.67 13.37
N LYS A 163 -2.11 -0.88 13.45
CA LYS A 163 -2.94 -0.75 14.67
C LYS A 163 -3.55 -2.08 15.12
N LEU A 164 -3.98 -2.93 14.17
CA LEU A 164 -4.51 -4.27 14.50
C LEU A 164 -3.47 -5.15 15.20
N LEU A 165 -2.19 -4.94 14.91
CA LEU A 165 -1.07 -5.63 15.54
C LEU A 165 -0.54 -4.93 16.79
N GLY A 166 -1.13 -3.80 17.20
CA GLY A 166 -0.60 -2.95 18.26
C GLY A 166 0.64 -2.13 17.85
N GLY A 167 0.90 -2.07 16.55
CA GLY A 167 2.02 -1.34 15.96
C GLY A 167 1.72 0.14 15.70
N LYS A 168 2.74 0.85 15.21
CA LYS A 168 2.69 2.28 14.91
C LYS A 168 3.27 2.57 13.54
N LEU A 169 2.71 3.58 12.86
CA LEU A 169 3.25 4.14 11.64
C LEU A 169 3.64 5.59 11.88
N SER A 170 4.82 5.96 11.47
CA SER A 170 5.28 7.35 11.45
C SER A 170 5.92 7.65 10.09
N TRP A 171 5.91 8.91 9.72
CA TRP A 171 6.55 9.37 8.48
C TRP A 171 7.09 10.78 8.67
N ASP A 172 8.09 11.09 7.89
CA ASP A 172 8.69 12.40 7.79
C ASP A 172 8.97 12.73 6.32
N GLY A 173 8.54 13.89 5.90
CA GLY A 173 8.72 14.37 4.54
C GLY A 173 9.60 15.62 4.53
N SER A 174 10.57 15.65 3.64
CA SER A 174 11.40 16.81 3.37
C SER A 174 11.28 17.22 1.90
N ARG A 175 11.95 18.30 1.48
CA ARG A 175 12.02 18.69 0.07
C ARG A 175 12.81 17.70 -0.81
N THR A 176 13.56 16.80 -0.20
CA THR A 176 14.52 15.91 -0.89
C THR A 176 14.31 14.44 -0.56
N GLY A 177 13.10 14.05 -0.17
CA GLY A 177 12.76 12.66 0.08
C GLY A 177 11.70 12.47 1.16
N PHE A 178 11.32 11.21 1.34
CA PHE A 178 10.32 10.80 2.30
C PHE A 178 10.81 9.59 3.09
N VAL A 179 10.45 9.52 4.37
CA VAL A 179 10.78 8.39 5.24
C VAL A 179 9.49 7.86 5.85
N ILE A 180 9.26 6.56 5.69
CA ILE A 180 8.22 5.83 6.41
C ILE A 180 8.90 4.92 7.42
N ARG A 181 8.38 4.91 8.65
CA ARG A 181 8.81 3.98 9.70
C ARG A 181 7.58 3.29 10.28
N ALA A 182 7.59 1.96 10.21
CA ALA A 182 6.63 1.10 10.88
C ALA A 182 7.31 0.42 12.07
N GLU A 183 6.63 0.40 13.21
CA GLU A 183 7.05 -0.31 14.43
C GLU A 183 5.98 -1.35 14.74
N ILE A 184 6.37 -2.62 14.82
CA ILE A 184 5.48 -3.76 15.03
C ILE A 184 5.95 -4.47 16.28
N PRO A 185 5.09 -4.67 17.32
CA PRO A 185 5.46 -5.48 18.47
C PRO A 185 5.57 -6.94 18.04
N ILE A 186 6.69 -7.58 18.39
CA ILE A 186 6.93 -8.97 18.03
C ILE A 186 6.34 -9.86 19.11
N ARG A 187 5.44 -10.74 18.73
CA ARG A 187 4.81 -11.75 19.61
C ARG A 187 5.64 -13.04 19.68
N TRP A 188 6.96 -12.91 19.73
CA TRP A 188 7.85 -14.04 19.84
C TRP A 188 7.75 -14.67 21.23
N GLY A 189 7.43 -15.94 21.32
CA GLY A 189 7.56 -16.75 22.52
C GLY A 189 6.36 -17.61 22.90
N GLU A 190 5.19 -17.47 22.31
CA GLU A 190 4.01 -18.25 22.72
C GLU A 190 3.67 -19.47 21.84
N GLY A 191 4.58 -19.92 20.94
CA GLY A 191 4.21 -21.03 20.04
C GLY A 191 5.32 -21.86 19.41
N TYR A 192 6.59 -21.64 19.71
CA TYR A 192 7.68 -22.45 19.14
C TYR A 192 8.56 -23.09 20.23
N SER A 193 7.91 -23.84 21.12
CA SER A 193 8.55 -24.90 21.90
C SER A 193 7.92 -26.20 21.46
N SER A 194 8.50 -26.84 20.44
CA SER A 194 8.56 -28.29 20.23
C SER A 194 9.18 -28.57 18.86
#